data_421ae05af43c375ac13c5202d25268a7
#
_entry.id   421ae05af43c375ac13c5202d25268a7
#
_cell.length_a   1.000
_cell.length_b   1.000
_cell.length_c   1.000
_cell.angle_alpha   90.00
_cell.angle_beta   90.00
_cell.angle_gamma   90.00
#
_symmetry.space_group_name_H-M   'P 1'
#
loop_
_entity.id
_entity.type
_entity.pdbx_description
1 polymer ?
#
loop_
_entity_poly.entity_id
_entity_poly.type
_entity_poly.pdbx_seq_one_letter_code
_entity_poly.pdbx_strand_id
1 'polypeptide(L)'
;MLVLTDKTGCALNATGKKARKGNPMFKVIFACVHNAGRSQMAAAFFNQLADPQKAQAISAGTQPGERVHPEVQAIMQEIGMDLSHAKPQKLTEALAREAQLLITMGCGDQCPYIPGLRREDWPLQDPKGLSAEQVRTIRDDIKTRVQELLSREVLA
;
A
#
# COMPACT_ATOMS: atom_id res chain seq x y z
N MET A 1 23.97 -18.89 -8.84
CA MET A 1 24.52 -17.53 -8.66
C MET A 1 25.34 -17.51 -7.37
N LEU A 2 26.65 -17.29 -7.50
CA LEU A 2 27.55 -17.24 -6.34
C LEU A 2 27.34 -15.93 -5.59
N VAL A 3 26.93 -16.03 -4.34
CA VAL A 3 26.87 -14.88 -3.43
C VAL A 3 28.29 -14.67 -2.89
N LEU A 4 28.93 -13.58 -3.30
CA LEU A 4 30.20 -13.19 -2.74
C LEU A 4 29.97 -12.51 -1.39
N THR A 5 30.55 -13.06 -0.35
CA THR A 5 30.53 -12.44 0.97
C THR A 5 31.93 -11.89 1.28
N ASP A 6 31.99 -10.77 1.99
CA ASP A 6 33.26 -10.27 2.50
C ASP A 6 33.70 -11.10 3.72
N LYS A 7 34.89 -10.80 4.23
CA LYS A 7 35.45 -11.51 5.40
C LYS A 7 34.59 -11.37 6.68
N THR A 8 33.58 -10.51 6.67
CA THR A 8 32.67 -10.31 7.80
C THR A 8 31.31 -10.97 7.60
N GLY A 9 31.12 -11.68 6.49
CA GLY A 9 29.89 -12.38 6.17
C GLY A 9 28.76 -11.52 5.62
N CYS A 10 29.05 -10.26 5.26
CA CYS A 10 28.07 -9.38 4.63
C CYS A 10 27.95 -9.66 3.14
N ALA A 11 26.70 -9.73 2.63
CA ALA A 11 26.45 -9.89 1.19
C ALA A 11 26.94 -8.65 0.43
N LEU A 12 27.63 -8.89 -0.68
CA LEU A 12 28.10 -7.84 -1.59
C LEU A 12 27.15 -7.73 -2.78
N ASN A 13 26.94 -6.51 -3.26
CA ASN A 13 26.20 -6.30 -4.51
C ASN A 13 27.05 -6.69 -5.73
N ALA A 14 26.48 -6.63 -6.93
CA ALA A 14 27.14 -7.02 -8.17
C ALA A 14 28.45 -6.25 -8.48
N THR A 15 28.70 -5.14 -7.78
CA THR A 15 29.92 -4.33 -7.94
C THR A 15 30.95 -4.57 -6.81
N GLY A 16 30.70 -5.56 -5.94
CA GLY A 16 31.59 -5.88 -4.83
C GLY A 16 31.53 -4.90 -3.65
N LYS A 17 30.59 -3.98 -3.64
CA LYS A 17 30.38 -3.05 -2.52
C LYS A 17 29.45 -3.65 -1.49
N LYS A 18 29.69 -3.36 -0.21
CA LYS A 18 28.76 -3.76 0.85
C LYS A 18 27.36 -3.26 0.53
N ALA A 19 26.42 -4.20 0.45
CA ALA A 19 25.02 -3.83 0.44
C ALA A 19 24.76 -2.97 1.70
N ARG A 20 24.23 -1.77 1.53
CA ARG A 20 23.97 -0.88 2.65
C ARG A 20 22.97 -1.55 3.59
N LYS A 21 23.44 -2.07 4.71
CA LYS A 21 22.58 -2.32 5.87
C LYS A 21 22.07 -0.96 6.30
N GLY A 22 20.80 -0.66 6.04
CA GLY A 22 20.29 0.57 6.58
C GLY A 22 19.23 1.29 5.78
N ASN A 23 18.94 0.83 4.54
CA ASN A 23 17.72 1.26 3.87
C ASN A 23 16.73 0.09 3.90
N PRO A 24 16.04 -0.14 5.05
CA PRO A 24 14.95 -1.09 5.04
C PRO A 24 13.95 -0.65 3.97
N MET A 25 13.37 -1.60 3.29
CA MET A 25 12.28 -1.34 2.36
C MET A 25 11.21 -0.51 3.07
N PHE A 26 10.82 0.61 2.47
CA PHE A 26 9.71 1.39 2.99
C PHE A 26 8.41 0.62 2.81
N LYS A 27 7.71 0.33 3.90
CA LYS A 27 6.42 -0.36 3.87
C LYS A 27 5.33 0.55 4.38
N VAL A 28 4.26 0.67 3.60
CA VAL A 28 3.05 1.41 3.97
C VAL A 28 1.86 0.47 3.96
N ILE A 29 0.97 0.64 4.94
CA ILE A 29 -0.33 -0.05 4.96
C ILE A 29 -1.40 0.97 4.65
N PHE A 30 -2.20 0.67 3.64
CA PHE A 30 -3.44 1.40 3.37
C PHE A 30 -4.60 0.66 4.03
N ALA A 31 -5.32 1.33 4.92
CA ALA A 31 -6.39 0.73 5.69
C ALA A 31 -7.72 1.45 5.46
N CYS A 32 -8.77 0.70 5.24
CA CYS A 32 -10.15 1.18 5.26
C CYS A 32 -11.01 0.16 6.00
N VAL A 33 -12.33 0.33 6.04
CA VAL A 33 -13.18 -0.58 6.81
C VAL A 33 -13.18 -1.98 6.18
N HIS A 34 -13.57 -2.09 4.91
CA HIS A 34 -13.82 -3.39 4.26
C HIS A 34 -12.66 -3.92 3.45
N ASN A 35 -11.63 -3.12 3.20
CA ASN A 35 -10.50 -3.49 2.31
C ASN A 35 -10.98 -4.00 0.94
N ALA A 36 -12.06 -3.45 0.44
CA ALA A 36 -12.71 -3.87 -0.80
C ALA A 36 -12.72 -2.79 -1.88
N GLY A 37 -12.25 -1.59 -1.59
CA GLY A 37 -12.24 -0.47 -2.52
C GLY A 37 -11.04 0.44 -2.36
N ARG A 38 -11.15 1.47 -1.52
CA ARG A 38 -10.15 2.55 -1.38
C ARG A 38 -8.74 2.04 -1.11
N SER A 39 -8.56 1.21 -0.11
CA SER A 39 -7.24 0.69 0.26
C SER A 39 -6.66 -0.24 -0.81
N GLN A 40 -7.50 -1.01 -1.50
CA GLN A 40 -7.06 -1.87 -2.61
C GLN A 40 -6.55 -1.03 -3.78
N MET A 41 -7.25 0.05 -4.14
CA MET A 41 -6.81 0.96 -5.19
C MET A 41 -5.49 1.63 -4.83
N ALA A 42 -5.36 2.11 -3.61
CA ALA A 42 -4.15 2.79 -3.14
C ALA A 42 -2.93 1.86 -3.17
N ALA A 43 -3.06 0.65 -2.65
CA ALA A 43 -1.97 -0.33 -2.67
C ALA A 43 -1.57 -0.71 -4.10
N ALA A 44 -2.56 -0.88 -4.99
CA ALA A 44 -2.29 -1.21 -6.38
C ALA A 44 -1.51 -0.10 -7.09
N PHE A 45 -1.91 1.17 -6.93
CA PHE A 45 -1.16 2.29 -7.50
C PHE A 45 0.24 2.40 -6.93
N PHE A 46 0.36 2.29 -5.61
CA PHE A 46 1.66 2.38 -4.96
C PHE A 46 2.63 1.31 -5.51
N ASN A 47 2.20 0.06 -5.54
CA ASN A 47 3.04 -1.05 -6.00
C ASN A 47 3.35 -0.99 -7.50
N GLN A 48 2.46 -0.39 -8.31
CA GLN A 48 2.72 -0.16 -9.72
C GLN A 48 3.78 0.92 -9.94
N LEU A 49 3.73 2.01 -9.17
CA LEU A 49 4.57 3.19 -9.36
C LEU A 49 5.89 3.12 -8.59
N ALA A 50 5.95 2.36 -7.51
CA ALA A 50 7.15 2.25 -6.68
C ALA A 50 8.15 1.25 -7.26
N ASP A 51 9.43 1.49 -6.98
CA ASP A 51 10.46 0.47 -7.16
C ASP A 51 10.24 -0.63 -6.11
N PRO A 52 9.97 -1.89 -6.52
CA PRO A 52 9.67 -2.97 -5.58
C PRO A 52 10.84 -3.34 -4.68
N GLN A 53 12.06 -2.90 -5.00
CA GLN A 53 13.22 -3.08 -4.15
C GLN A 53 13.34 -2.02 -3.06
N LYS A 54 12.62 -0.89 -3.20
CA LYS A 54 12.69 0.24 -2.28
C LYS A 54 11.45 0.40 -1.42
N ALA A 55 10.29 0.02 -1.94
CA ALA A 55 9.03 0.28 -1.27
C ALA A 55 7.95 -0.74 -1.64
N GLN A 56 7.06 -1.01 -0.71
CA GLN A 56 5.95 -1.92 -0.89
C GLN A 56 4.75 -1.40 -0.10
N ALA A 57 3.56 -1.54 -0.68
CA ALA A 57 2.30 -1.30 0.00
C ALA A 57 1.55 -2.60 0.24
N ILE A 58 0.89 -2.67 1.38
CA ILE A 58 -0.14 -3.65 1.68
C ILE A 58 -1.43 -2.93 1.99
N SER A 59 -2.55 -3.61 1.80
CA SER A 59 -3.86 -3.09 2.16
C SER A 59 -4.53 -4.02 3.15
N ALA A 60 -5.33 -3.46 4.06
CA ALA A 60 -6.04 -4.21 5.06
C ALA A 60 -7.32 -3.47 5.48
N GLY A 61 -8.20 -4.16 6.19
CA GLY A 61 -9.43 -3.59 6.69
C GLY A 61 -9.73 -4.00 8.11
N THR A 62 -10.46 -3.15 8.82
CA THR A 62 -10.92 -3.45 10.19
C THR A 62 -12.03 -4.50 10.19
N GLN A 63 -12.84 -4.52 9.13
CA GLN A 63 -13.91 -5.50 8.90
C GLN A 63 -13.84 -5.94 7.43
N PRO A 64 -12.86 -6.79 7.05
CA PRO A 64 -12.65 -7.11 5.65
C PRO A 64 -13.86 -7.81 5.03
N GLY A 65 -14.23 -7.38 3.81
CA GLY A 65 -15.25 -8.02 3.00
C GLY A 65 -14.73 -9.34 2.41
N GLU A 66 -15.59 -10.00 1.65
CA GLU A 66 -15.25 -11.28 1.02
C GLU A 66 -14.41 -11.10 -0.24
N ARG A 67 -14.60 -9.96 -0.95
CA ARG A 67 -13.93 -9.68 -2.22
C ARG A 67 -13.86 -8.17 -2.46
N VAL A 68 -12.97 -7.79 -3.37
CA VAL A 68 -12.94 -6.43 -3.89
C VAL A 68 -14.25 -6.15 -4.63
N HIS A 69 -14.83 -4.95 -4.43
CA HIS A 69 -16.09 -4.58 -5.09
C HIS A 69 -15.95 -4.70 -6.62
N PRO A 70 -16.93 -5.34 -7.31
CA PRO A 70 -16.89 -5.48 -8.76
C PRO A 70 -16.78 -4.16 -9.51
N GLU A 71 -17.45 -3.11 -9.05
CA GLU A 71 -17.37 -1.76 -9.62
C GLU A 71 -15.96 -1.16 -9.50
N VAL A 72 -15.25 -1.45 -8.42
CA VAL A 72 -13.85 -1.04 -8.24
C VAL A 72 -12.94 -1.83 -9.18
N GLN A 73 -13.15 -3.13 -9.30
CA GLN A 73 -12.39 -3.96 -10.25
C GLN A 73 -12.55 -3.45 -11.69
N ALA A 74 -13.78 -3.11 -12.10
CA ALA A 74 -14.06 -2.61 -13.45
C ALA A 74 -13.37 -1.27 -13.71
N ILE A 75 -13.43 -0.34 -12.76
CA ILE A 75 -12.82 0.99 -12.87
C ILE A 75 -11.29 0.90 -12.94
N MET A 76 -10.68 0.00 -12.18
CA MET A 76 -9.23 -0.22 -12.22
C MET A 76 -8.81 -0.93 -13.52
N GLN A 77 -9.64 -1.85 -14.01
CA GLN A 77 -9.38 -2.52 -15.29
C GLN A 77 -9.36 -1.54 -16.47
N GLU A 78 -10.15 -0.48 -16.43
CA GLU A 78 -10.15 0.58 -17.46
C GLU A 78 -8.76 1.18 -17.70
N ILE A 79 -7.93 1.21 -16.67
CA ILE A 79 -6.57 1.77 -16.73
C ILE A 79 -5.50 0.67 -16.71
N GLY A 80 -5.89 -0.56 -17.04
CA GLY A 80 -4.97 -1.69 -17.16
C GLY A 80 -4.53 -2.33 -15.86
N MET A 81 -5.24 -2.08 -14.75
CA MET A 81 -4.92 -2.63 -13.44
C MET A 81 -5.92 -3.71 -13.05
N ASP A 82 -5.44 -4.94 -12.95
CA ASP A 82 -6.26 -6.10 -12.62
C ASP A 82 -6.26 -6.36 -11.12
N LEU A 83 -7.42 -6.22 -10.48
CA LEU A 83 -7.62 -6.53 -9.06
C LEU A 83 -8.35 -7.86 -8.84
N SER A 84 -8.54 -8.69 -9.87
CA SER A 84 -9.30 -9.94 -9.77
C SER A 84 -8.69 -10.94 -8.79
N HIS A 85 -7.38 -10.87 -8.56
CA HIS A 85 -6.66 -11.74 -7.63
C HIS A 85 -6.44 -11.11 -6.25
N ALA A 86 -6.81 -9.85 -6.09
CA ALA A 86 -6.66 -9.16 -4.80
C ALA A 86 -7.75 -9.63 -3.83
N LYS A 87 -7.35 -9.85 -2.58
CA LYS A 87 -8.26 -10.33 -1.53
C LYS A 87 -8.23 -9.39 -0.33
N PRO A 88 -9.41 -9.04 0.21
CA PRO A 88 -9.46 -8.35 1.49
C PRO A 88 -8.78 -9.15 2.60
N GLN A 89 -8.09 -8.46 3.50
CA GLN A 89 -7.47 -9.06 4.68
C GLN A 89 -7.66 -8.17 5.89
N LYS A 90 -7.62 -8.78 7.07
CA LYS A 90 -7.82 -8.05 8.32
C LYS A 90 -6.56 -7.28 8.70
N LEU A 91 -6.77 -6.02 9.13
CA LEU A 91 -5.71 -5.23 9.76
C LEU A 91 -5.45 -5.78 11.15
N THR A 92 -4.26 -6.32 11.35
CA THR A 92 -3.81 -6.84 12.65
C THR A 92 -2.64 -6.01 13.16
N GLU A 93 -2.41 -6.04 14.45
CA GLU A 93 -1.25 -5.38 15.06
C GLU A 93 0.05 -5.97 14.52
N ALA A 94 0.12 -7.29 14.33
CA ALA A 94 1.29 -7.96 13.77
C ALA A 94 1.61 -7.46 12.35
N LEU A 95 0.57 -7.31 11.51
CA LEU A 95 0.72 -6.78 10.15
C LEU A 95 1.21 -5.33 10.18
N ALA A 96 0.64 -4.52 11.06
CA ALA A 96 0.98 -3.10 11.18
C ALA A 96 2.41 -2.87 11.70
N ARG A 97 2.94 -3.75 12.52
CA ARG A 97 4.32 -3.64 13.02
C ARG A 97 5.38 -3.77 11.94
N GLU A 98 5.04 -4.35 10.80
CA GLU A 98 5.97 -4.48 9.67
C GLU A 98 6.09 -3.19 8.86
N ALA A 99 5.20 -2.23 9.07
CA ALA A 99 5.14 -1.00 8.29
C ALA A 99 5.77 0.18 9.02
N GLN A 100 6.21 1.18 8.26
CA GLN A 100 6.68 2.46 8.76
C GLN A 100 5.61 3.53 8.76
N LEU A 101 4.53 3.32 7.98
CA LEU A 101 3.44 4.28 7.85
C LEU A 101 2.11 3.53 7.69
N LEU A 102 1.11 3.96 8.44
CA LEU A 102 -0.27 3.52 8.29
C LEU A 102 -1.09 4.67 7.73
N ILE A 103 -1.70 4.48 6.57
CA ILE A 103 -2.61 5.46 5.99
C ILE A 103 -4.03 4.93 6.11
N THR A 104 -4.84 5.62 6.91
CA THR A 104 -6.26 5.29 7.09
C THR A 104 -7.09 6.04 6.06
N MET A 105 -8.11 5.38 5.54
CA MET A 105 -8.91 5.91 4.44
C MET A 105 -10.39 5.84 4.81
N GLY A 106 -10.75 6.58 5.87
CA GLY A 106 -12.13 6.67 6.32
C GLY A 106 -12.59 5.61 7.31
N CYS A 107 -11.66 4.87 7.95
CA CYS A 107 -12.03 3.93 9.02
C CYS A 107 -12.19 4.61 10.39
N GLY A 108 -11.75 5.84 10.53
CA GLY A 108 -11.90 6.62 11.76
C GLY A 108 -11.32 5.92 12.99
N ASP A 109 -12.09 5.92 14.07
CA ASP A 109 -11.69 5.34 15.35
C ASP A 109 -11.59 3.80 15.34
N GLN A 110 -12.08 3.15 14.29
CA GLN A 110 -12.04 1.70 14.17
C GLN A 110 -10.65 1.18 13.80
N CYS A 111 -9.78 2.04 13.25
CA CYS A 111 -8.40 1.67 12.98
C CYS A 111 -7.62 1.66 14.29
N PRO A 112 -6.91 0.55 14.61
CA PRO A 112 -6.19 0.44 15.87
C PRO A 112 -5.07 1.46 15.96
N TYR A 113 -4.86 2.03 17.16
CA TYR A 113 -3.69 2.83 17.46
C TYR A 113 -2.51 1.91 17.75
N ILE A 114 -1.42 2.12 17.05
CA ILE A 114 -0.20 1.32 17.22
C ILE A 114 0.94 2.26 17.64
N PRO A 115 1.44 2.12 18.87
CA PRO A 115 2.50 3.00 19.35
C PRO A 115 3.75 2.95 18.46
N GLY A 116 4.31 4.12 18.16
CA GLY A 116 5.51 4.24 17.34
C GLY A 116 5.30 4.17 15.84
N LEU A 117 4.10 3.82 15.38
CA LEU A 117 3.77 3.80 13.96
C LEU A 117 3.24 5.17 13.53
N ARG A 118 3.86 5.76 12.51
CA ARG A 118 3.36 6.99 11.90
C ARG A 118 2.01 6.72 11.27
N ARG A 119 1.08 7.66 11.44
CA ARG A 119 -0.28 7.54 10.92
C ARG A 119 -0.67 8.80 10.16
N GLU A 120 -1.33 8.61 9.04
CA GLU A 120 -1.89 9.67 8.21
C GLU A 120 -3.30 9.27 7.80
N ASP A 121 -4.22 10.21 7.75
CA ASP A 121 -5.59 9.94 7.33
C ASP A 121 -5.91 10.62 6.01
N TRP A 122 -6.43 9.85 5.06
CA TRP A 122 -6.94 10.35 3.79
C TRP A 122 -8.47 10.25 3.81
N PRO A 123 -9.18 11.33 4.08
CA PRO A 123 -10.64 11.31 4.19
C PRO A 123 -11.29 11.18 2.82
N LEU A 124 -11.50 9.96 2.38
CA LEU A 124 -12.09 9.62 1.10
C LEU A 124 -13.44 8.96 1.28
N GLN A 125 -14.36 9.28 0.37
CA GLN A 125 -15.68 8.68 0.36
C GLN A 125 -15.62 7.20 -0.02
N ASP A 126 -16.44 6.36 0.62
CA ASP A 126 -16.58 4.96 0.26
C ASP A 126 -17.19 4.84 -1.16
N PRO A 127 -16.54 4.14 -2.09
CA PRO A 127 -17.03 4.00 -3.46
C PRO A 127 -18.27 3.11 -3.58
N LYS A 128 -18.63 2.37 -2.54
CA LYS A 128 -19.79 1.48 -2.58
C LYS A 128 -21.08 2.25 -2.86
N GLY A 129 -21.83 1.82 -3.87
CA GLY A 129 -23.10 2.44 -4.23
C GLY A 129 -22.99 3.74 -5.01
N LEU A 130 -21.81 4.18 -5.36
CA LEU A 130 -21.60 5.38 -6.18
C LEU A 130 -21.66 5.05 -7.68
N SER A 131 -21.88 6.09 -8.50
CA SER A 131 -21.81 5.96 -9.95
C SER A 131 -20.38 5.65 -10.40
N ALA A 132 -20.23 5.08 -11.59
CA ALA A 132 -18.93 4.83 -12.18
C ALA A 132 -18.08 6.10 -12.27
N GLU A 133 -18.67 7.22 -12.63
CA GLU A 133 -17.99 8.52 -12.72
C GLU A 133 -17.45 8.96 -11.34
N GLN A 134 -18.26 8.82 -10.29
CA GLN A 134 -17.85 9.15 -8.94
C GLN A 134 -16.71 8.23 -8.45
N VAL A 135 -16.75 6.96 -8.78
CA VAL A 135 -15.68 6.00 -8.43
C VAL A 135 -14.39 6.35 -9.19
N ARG A 136 -14.49 6.76 -10.45
CA ARG A 136 -13.31 7.23 -11.22
C ARG A 136 -12.67 8.46 -10.57
N THR A 137 -13.48 9.39 -10.08
CA THR A 137 -12.98 10.58 -9.38
C THR A 137 -12.21 10.20 -8.12
N ILE A 138 -12.74 9.26 -7.33
CA ILE A 138 -12.05 8.73 -6.13
C ILE A 138 -10.75 8.04 -6.53
N ARG A 139 -10.79 7.19 -7.56
CA ARG A 139 -9.60 6.51 -8.10
C ARG A 139 -8.49 7.51 -8.45
N ASP A 140 -8.85 8.56 -9.18
CA ASP A 140 -7.89 9.53 -9.68
C ASP A 140 -7.32 10.39 -8.53
N ASP A 141 -8.11 10.71 -7.53
CA ASP A 141 -7.64 11.37 -6.30
C ASP A 141 -6.66 10.48 -5.53
N ILE A 142 -6.99 9.20 -5.37
CA ILE A 142 -6.09 8.23 -4.72
C ILE A 142 -4.75 8.16 -5.47
N LYS A 143 -4.78 8.09 -6.79
CA LYS A 143 -3.56 8.06 -7.61
C LYS A 143 -2.68 9.28 -7.36
N THR A 144 -3.26 10.46 -7.33
CA THR A 144 -2.53 11.69 -7.05
C THR A 144 -1.90 11.67 -5.66
N ARG A 145 -2.64 11.24 -4.65
CA ARG A 145 -2.13 11.13 -3.28
C ARG A 145 -0.99 10.11 -3.17
N VAL A 146 -1.09 9.00 -3.88
CA VAL A 146 -0.03 7.98 -3.93
C VAL A 146 1.23 8.54 -4.60
N GLN A 147 1.08 9.28 -5.69
CA GLN A 147 2.22 9.93 -6.36
C GLN A 147 2.94 10.92 -5.42
N GLU A 148 2.19 11.73 -4.69
CA GLU A 148 2.74 12.66 -3.69
C GLU A 148 3.44 11.90 -2.55
N LEU A 149 2.85 10.82 -2.08
CA LEU A 149 3.42 9.97 -1.03
C LEU A 149 4.76 9.38 -1.47
N LEU A 150 4.83 8.83 -2.67
CA LEU A 150 6.06 8.27 -3.22
C LEU A 150 7.15 9.34 -3.36
N SER A 151 6.78 10.51 -3.85
CA SER A 151 7.70 11.64 -3.99
C SER A 151 8.29 12.06 -2.64
N ARG A 152 7.46 12.10 -1.61
CA ARG A 152 7.84 12.54 -0.27
C ARG A 152 8.67 11.49 0.49
N GLU A 153 8.29 10.21 0.40
CA GLU A 153 8.83 9.16 1.28
C GLU A 153 9.91 8.29 0.60
N VAL A 154 9.88 8.17 -0.72
CA VAL A 154 10.72 7.20 -1.43
C VAL A 154 11.70 7.85 -2.39
N LEU A 155 11.26 8.89 -3.12
CA LEU A 155 12.06 9.56 -4.13
C LEU A 155 12.83 10.78 -3.59
N ALA A 156 12.50 11.21 -2.40
CA ALA A 156 13.18 12.34 -1.76
C ALA A 156 14.52 11.91 -1.17
#